data_7900d6830abf7796db1b3757836b8cdd
#
_entry.id   7900d6830abf7796db1b3757836b8cdd
#
_cell.length_a   1.000
_cell.length_b   1.000
_cell.length_c   1.000
_cell.angle_alpha   90.00
_cell.angle_beta   90.00
_cell.angle_gamma   90.00
#
_symmetry.space_group_name_H-M   'P 1'
#
loop_
_entity.id
_entity.type
_entity.pdbx_description
1 polymer ?
#
loop_
_entity_poly.entity_id
_entity_poly.type
_entity_poly.pdbx_seq_one_letter_code
_entity_poly.pdbx_strand_id
1 'polypeptide(L)'
;DVTAGTLGGKVFQGSGCHGTNYYSRSNNHVLANSNAGQFGDLILQPGKVDGGLYPGDVIGQLHDFQPVMISTTANNIMDAAIAYTTPSDVGFATPAEGYGAPVAATVSPVMNLKVRKYGRTTRMTTGRITSINATVMVDYPAGTAQFVQQFVVSGDYSQPFSGAGDSGSLVVVNGGADDRKAVGLLFAGSGNLTAVNPIGPILARFNVQIAGD
;
A
#
# COMPACT_ATOMS: atom_id res chain seq x y z
N ASP A 1 20.05 3.20 0.91
CA ASP A 1 19.10 4.13 0.30
C ASP A 1 17.95 4.37 1.26
N VAL A 2 17.49 5.60 1.29
CA VAL A 2 16.39 6.01 2.17
C VAL A 2 15.21 6.32 1.26
N THR A 3 14.25 5.40 1.20
CA THR A 3 12.98 5.63 0.52
C THR A 3 11.94 6.14 1.49
N ALA A 4 11.08 7.06 1.06
CA ALA A 4 9.93 7.49 1.82
C ALA A 4 8.66 7.01 1.10
N GLY A 5 7.74 6.46 1.88
CA GLY A 5 6.46 5.98 1.40
C GLY A 5 5.38 6.13 2.45
N THR A 6 4.26 5.51 2.18
CA THR A 6 3.08 5.53 3.06
C THR A 6 2.87 4.16 3.68
N LEU A 7 2.50 4.10 4.95
CA LEU A 7 1.97 2.89 5.56
C LEU A 7 0.54 2.66 5.07
N GLY A 8 0.31 1.50 4.44
CA GLY A 8 -1.01 1.13 3.90
C GLY A 8 -2.00 0.64 4.96
N GLY A 9 -1.63 0.76 6.23
CA GLY A 9 -2.44 0.35 7.37
C GLY A 9 -1.97 -0.94 8.02
N LYS A 10 -2.68 -1.30 9.08
CA LYS A 10 -2.41 -2.49 9.89
C LYS A 10 -3.16 -3.71 9.36
N VAL A 11 -2.49 -4.85 9.38
CA VAL A 11 -3.06 -6.17 9.09
C VAL A 11 -2.70 -7.12 10.22
N PHE A 12 -3.38 -8.26 10.32
CA PHE A 12 -3.10 -9.26 11.34
C PHE A 12 -3.21 -10.69 10.79
N GLN A 13 -2.50 -11.61 11.43
CA GLN A 13 -2.70 -13.06 11.26
C GLN A 13 -3.55 -13.59 12.41
N GLY A 14 -4.47 -14.51 12.11
CA GLY A 14 -5.35 -15.13 13.10
C GLY A 14 -6.76 -15.33 12.58
N SER A 15 -7.63 -15.87 13.43
CA SER A 15 -9.06 -16.07 13.16
C SER A 15 -9.89 -15.12 14.01
N GLY A 16 -10.96 -14.57 13.44
CA GLY A 16 -11.84 -13.62 14.12
C GLY A 16 -11.36 -12.16 14.04
N CYS A 17 -11.85 -11.31 14.95
CA CYS A 17 -11.57 -9.86 14.96
C CYS A 17 -10.23 -9.50 15.62
N HIS A 18 -9.54 -10.48 16.22
CA HIS A 18 -8.29 -10.27 16.95
C HIS A 18 -7.25 -11.27 16.47
N GLY A 19 -6.14 -10.75 15.94
CA GLY A 19 -4.98 -11.55 15.56
C GLY A 19 -4.01 -11.77 16.70
N THR A 20 -3.15 -12.78 16.55
CA THR A 20 -2.01 -13.00 17.46
C THR A 20 -0.79 -12.18 17.04
N ASN A 21 -0.63 -11.91 15.74
CA ASN A 21 0.47 -11.12 15.19
C ASN A 21 -0.08 -9.96 14.35
N TYR A 22 0.48 -8.79 14.55
CA TYR A 22 0.13 -7.58 13.82
C TYR A 22 1.28 -7.12 12.95
N TYR A 23 0.94 -6.60 11.77
CA TYR A 23 1.91 -6.09 10.81
C TYR A 23 1.45 -4.76 10.24
N SER A 24 2.39 -3.86 10.00
CA SER A 24 2.22 -2.74 9.09
C SER A 24 2.45 -3.22 7.65
N ARG A 25 1.71 -2.70 6.70
CA ARG A 25 1.81 -3.06 5.28
C ARG A 25 2.19 -1.85 4.44
N SER A 26 3.07 -2.06 3.47
CA SER A 26 3.40 -1.10 2.42
C SER A 26 3.93 -1.84 1.18
N ASN A 27 4.58 -1.12 0.26
CA ASN A 27 5.24 -1.75 -0.87
C ASN A 27 6.59 -2.38 -0.48
N ASN A 28 7.06 -3.34 -1.31
CA ASN A 28 8.42 -3.86 -1.24
C ASN A 28 9.44 -2.72 -1.43
N HIS A 29 9.27 -1.87 -2.44
CA HIS A 29 10.20 -0.77 -2.67
C HIS A 29 10.25 0.24 -1.51
N VAL A 30 9.22 0.29 -0.65
CA VAL A 30 9.17 1.14 0.55
C VAL A 30 9.79 0.45 1.76
N LEU A 31 9.32 -0.74 2.15
CA LEU A 31 9.75 -1.42 3.37
C LEU A 31 11.00 -2.29 3.18
N ALA A 32 11.18 -2.86 1.97
CA ALA A 32 12.28 -3.78 1.66
C ALA A 32 13.25 -3.23 0.62
N ASN A 33 13.27 -1.90 0.42
CA ASN A 33 14.23 -1.21 -0.45
C ASN A 33 14.42 -1.91 -1.81
N SER A 34 13.31 -2.20 -2.52
CA SER A 34 13.32 -2.86 -3.83
C SER A 34 14.10 -4.20 -3.84
N ASN A 35 13.78 -5.09 -2.92
CA ASN A 35 14.40 -6.40 -2.64
C ASN A 35 15.73 -6.37 -1.85
N ALA A 36 16.31 -5.21 -1.57
CA ALA A 36 17.59 -5.14 -0.88
C ALA A 36 17.48 -5.24 0.65
N GLY A 37 16.25 -5.11 1.20
CA GLY A 37 15.98 -5.21 2.63
C GLY A 37 16.21 -6.63 3.17
N GLN A 38 16.60 -6.72 4.43
CA GLN A 38 16.76 -7.96 5.17
C GLN A 38 15.66 -8.13 6.21
N PHE A 39 15.23 -9.35 6.45
CA PHE A 39 14.28 -9.63 7.54
C PHE A 39 14.84 -9.16 8.87
N GLY A 40 14.02 -8.42 9.62
CA GLY A 40 14.45 -7.76 10.86
C GLY A 40 14.92 -6.32 10.68
N ASP A 41 15.07 -5.80 9.47
CA ASP A 41 15.38 -4.38 9.24
C ASP A 41 14.34 -3.49 9.92
N LEU A 42 14.80 -2.44 10.61
CA LEU A 42 13.93 -1.55 11.36
C LEU A 42 13.13 -0.62 10.45
N ILE A 43 11.85 -0.51 10.76
CA ILE A 43 10.92 0.40 10.09
C ILE A 43 10.66 1.60 10.99
N LEU A 44 10.80 2.80 10.42
CA LEU A 44 10.65 4.07 11.12
C LEU A 44 9.42 4.83 10.63
N GLN A 45 8.70 5.47 11.56
CA GLN A 45 7.65 6.44 11.25
C GLN A 45 7.76 7.66 12.20
N PRO A 46 8.08 8.86 11.66
CA PRO A 46 8.31 9.16 10.25
C PRO A 46 9.54 8.43 9.68
N GLY A 47 9.60 8.31 8.35
CA GLY A 47 10.80 7.77 7.69
C GLY A 47 12.00 8.71 7.85
N LYS A 48 13.23 8.22 7.66
CA LYS A 48 14.45 9.03 7.80
C LYS A 48 14.45 10.30 6.96
N VAL A 49 13.87 10.27 5.75
CA VAL A 49 13.73 11.45 4.88
C VAL A 49 12.86 12.53 5.52
N ASP A 50 11.94 12.13 6.40
CA ASP A 50 11.02 13.01 7.12
C ASP A 50 11.47 13.30 8.56
N GLY A 51 12.73 12.99 8.86
CA GLY A 51 13.34 13.28 10.16
C GLY A 51 13.20 12.21 11.22
N GLY A 52 12.75 11.01 10.85
CA GLY A 52 12.65 9.88 11.79
C GLY A 52 14.01 9.44 12.34
N LEU A 53 14.06 9.20 13.64
CA LEU A 53 15.26 8.91 14.42
C LEU A 53 15.18 7.56 15.14
N TYR A 54 16.28 6.82 15.09
CA TYR A 54 16.48 5.64 15.92
C TYR A 54 16.93 6.07 17.36
N PRO A 55 16.46 5.40 18.43
CA PRO A 55 15.46 4.33 18.43
C PRO A 55 14.00 4.80 18.57
N GLY A 56 13.77 6.10 18.76
CA GLY A 56 12.49 6.65 19.22
C GLY A 56 11.33 6.46 18.24
N ASP A 57 11.61 6.44 16.94
CA ASP A 57 10.59 6.37 15.88
C ASP A 57 10.47 4.97 15.24
N VAL A 58 11.03 3.94 15.88
CA VAL A 58 10.88 2.55 15.41
C VAL A 58 9.46 2.08 15.68
N ILE A 59 8.77 1.66 14.61
CA ILE A 59 7.39 1.12 14.66
C ILE A 59 7.31 -0.37 14.33
N GLY A 60 8.42 -0.99 13.97
CA GLY A 60 8.42 -2.41 13.61
C GLY A 60 9.69 -2.89 12.93
N GLN A 61 9.61 -4.13 12.42
CA GLN A 61 10.72 -4.79 11.74
C GLN A 61 10.22 -5.50 10.48
N LEU A 62 10.97 -5.38 9.37
CA LEU A 62 10.64 -6.08 8.12
C LEU A 62 10.46 -7.57 8.38
N HIS A 63 9.27 -8.09 8.04
CA HIS A 63 8.91 -9.49 8.30
C HIS A 63 8.93 -10.34 7.03
N ASP A 64 8.28 -9.86 5.97
CA ASP A 64 8.20 -10.57 4.68
C ASP A 64 7.92 -9.56 3.55
N PHE A 65 8.33 -9.90 2.34
CA PHE A 65 8.03 -9.15 1.13
C PHE A 65 7.90 -10.07 -0.08
N GLN A 66 7.15 -9.62 -1.08
CA GLN A 66 7.12 -10.26 -2.37
C GLN A 66 8.31 -9.75 -3.20
N PRO A 67 9.28 -10.59 -3.59
CA PRO A 67 10.36 -10.16 -4.48
C PRO A 67 9.81 -9.66 -5.81
N VAL A 68 10.31 -8.53 -6.27
CA VAL A 68 10.02 -7.97 -7.59
C VAL A 68 11.09 -8.43 -8.58
N MET A 69 10.68 -9.13 -9.62
CA MET A 69 11.57 -9.50 -10.72
C MET A 69 11.76 -8.30 -11.65
N ILE A 70 12.98 -7.80 -11.73
CA ILE A 70 13.34 -6.68 -12.61
C ILE A 70 13.50 -7.22 -14.04
N SER A 71 12.42 -7.21 -14.78
CA SER A 71 12.34 -7.71 -16.15
C SER A 71 11.08 -7.17 -16.82
N THR A 72 11.21 -6.80 -18.09
CA THR A 72 10.10 -6.31 -18.92
C THR A 72 9.19 -7.44 -19.43
N THR A 73 9.51 -8.69 -19.12
CA THR A 73 8.75 -9.88 -19.55
C THR A 73 8.29 -10.74 -18.35
N ALA A 74 8.71 -10.43 -17.13
CA ALA A 74 8.25 -11.12 -15.94
C ALA A 74 6.81 -10.72 -15.59
N ASN A 75 6.06 -11.63 -15.01
CA ASN A 75 4.70 -11.40 -14.58
C ASN A 75 4.65 -11.12 -13.06
N ASN A 76 5.20 -9.98 -12.62
CA ASN A 76 4.98 -9.53 -11.25
C ASN A 76 3.50 -9.22 -11.06
N ILE A 77 2.92 -9.65 -9.95
CA ILE A 77 1.50 -9.39 -9.63
C ILE A 77 1.32 -8.38 -8.49
N MET A 78 2.38 -8.11 -7.72
CA MET A 78 2.35 -7.13 -6.64
C MET A 78 3.74 -6.61 -6.29
N ASP A 79 3.77 -5.39 -5.79
CA ASP A 79 4.88 -4.76 -5.08
C ASP A 79 4.39 -4.55 -3.64
N ALA A 80 4.71 -5.48 -2.74
CA ALA A 80 4.15 -5.49 -1.39
C ALA A 80 5.11 -6.11 -0.37
N ALA A 81 5.05 -5.58 0.86
CA ALA A 81 5.79 -6.07 2.01
C ALA A 81 4.98 -5.86 3.30
N ILE A 82 5.31 -6.64 4.33
CA ILE A 82 4.79 -6.48 5.69
C ILE A 82 5.94 -6.39 6.69
N ALA A 83 5.73 -5.58 7.72
CA ALA A 83 6.66 -5.47 8.84
C ALA A 83 5.92 -5.77 10.15
N TYR A 84 6.51 -6.61 10.99
CA TYR A 84 5.98 -6.90 12.31
C TYR A 84 5.85 -5.60 13.12
N THR A 85 4.73 -5.43 13.81
CA THR A 85 4.45 -4.25 14.64
C THR A 85 3.61 -4.63 15.85
N THR A 86 3.40 -3.70 16.75
CA THR A 86 2.48 -3.88 17.88
C THR A 86 1.18 -3.09 17.68
N PRO A 87 0.09 -3.43 18.38
CA PRO A 87 -1.15 -2.66 18.31
C PRO A 87 -1.00 -1.20 18.77
N SER A 88 -0.01 -0.90 19.62
CA SER A 88 0.28 0.44 20.12
C SER A 88 1.10 1.30 19.16
N ASP A 89 1.96 0.68 18.33
CA ASP A 89 2.89 1.42 17.47
C ASP A 89 2.24 1.87 16.17
N VAL A 90 1.29 1.09 15.65
CA VAL A 90 0.56 1.42 14.42
C VAL A 90 -0.94 1.35 14.66
N GLY A 91 -1.61 2.49 14.48
CA GLY A 91 -3.07 2.57 14.45
C GLY A 91 -3.67 1.84 13.25
N PHE A 92 -5.00 1.73 13.20
CA PHE A 92 -5.73 1.16 12.07
C PHE A 92 -6.54 2.20 11.29
N ALA A 93 -6.53 3.47 11.73
CA ALA A 93 -7.22 4.57 11.07
C ALA A 93 -6.21 5.53 10.42
N THR A 94 -6.65 6.23 9.37
CA THR A 94 -5.92 7.39 8.85
C THR A 94 -5.96 8.53 9.87
N PRO A 95 -5.07 9.56 9.75
CA PRO A 95 -5.23 10.81 10.49
C PRO A 95 -6.62 11.42 10.34
N ALA A 96 -6.96 12.38 11.21
CA ALA A 96 -8.31 12.95 11.31
C ALA A 96 -8.84 13.57 10.01
N GLU A 97 -7.94 14.07 9.16
CA GLU A 97 -8.24 14.62 7.82
C GLU A 97 -8.40 13.55 6.73
N GLY A 98 -8.23 12.28 7.06
CA GLY A 98 -8.38 11.14 6.15
C GLY A 98 -9.78 10.52 6.18
N TYR A 99 -9.87 9.27 5.71
CA TYR A 99 -11.14 8.54 5.63
C TYR A 99 -11.47 7.70 6.89
N GLY A 100 -10.64 7.77 7.93
CA GLY A 100 -10.82 6.99 9.17
C GLY A 100 -10.30 5.56 9.06
N ALA A 101 -10.93 4.63 9.78
CA ALA A 101 -10.58 3.21 9.73
C ALA A 101 -11.12 2.55 8.44
N PRO A 102 -10.34 1.68 7.78
CA PRO A 102 -10.90 0.82 6.74
C PRO A 102 -11.88 -0.18 7.35
N VAL A 103 -12.75 -0.75 6.51
CA VAL A 103 -13.57 -1.91 6.87
C VAL A 103 -12.76 -3.18 6.62
N ALA A 104 -12.91 -4.19 7.48
CA ALA A 104 -12.17 -5.46 7.36
C ALA A 104 -12.43 -6.21 6.03
N ALA A 105 -13.64 -6.06 5.47
CA ALA A 105 -13.98 -6.63 4.18
C ALA A 105 -13.29 -5.91 3.00
N THR A 106 -13.11 -6.62 1.90
CA THR A 106 -12.48 -6.12 0.68
C THR A 106 -13.42 -6.15 -0.50
N VAL A 107 -13.10 -5.37 -1.54
CA VAL A 107 -13.84 -5.34 -2.81
C VAL A 107 -12.86 -5.52 -3.97
N SER A 108 -13.24 -6.33 -4.95
CA SER A 108 -12.47 -6.44 -6.20
C SER A 108 -12.59 -5.16 -7.02
N PRO A 109 -11.52 -4.76 -7.73
CA PRO A 109 -11.57 -3.58 -8.58
C PRO A 109 -12.56 -3.79 -9.73
N VAL A 110 -13.44 -2.81 -9.95
CA VAL A 110 -14.36 -2.76 -11.09
C VAL A 110 -14.29 -1.39 -11.77
N MET A 111 -14.56 -1.35 -13.07
CA MET A 111 -14.54 -0.11 -13.85
C MET A 111 -15.48 0.94 -13.25
N ASN A 112 -15.04 2.19 -13.24
CA ASN A 112 -15.75 3.36 -12.71
C ASN A 112 -16.03 3.36 -11.20
N LEU A 113 -15.50 2.38 -10.44
CA LEU A 113 -15.60 2.41 -8.97
C LEU A 113 -14.94 3.69 -8.43
N LYS A 114 -15.67 4.43 -7.64
CA LYS A 114 -15.13 5.60 -6.92
C LYS A 114 -14.26 5.14 -5.79
N VAL A 115 -13.05 5.67 -5.72
CA VAL A 115 -12.06 5.31 -4.73
C VAL A 115 -11.42 6.55 -4.10
N ARG A 116 -10.84 6.37 -2.95
CA ARG A 116 -10.02 7.37 -2.25
C ARG A 116 -8.83 6.71 -1.58
N LYS A 117 -7.83 7.51 -1.27
CA LYS A 117 -6.69 7.10 -0.46
C LYS A 117 -6.25 8.25 0.45
N TYR A 118 -5.48 7.93 1.47
CA TYR A 118 -4.72 8.89 2.25
C TYR A 118 -3.24 8.52 2.18
N GLY A 119 -2.38 9.42 1.75
CA GLY A 119 -0.95 9.17 1.57
C GLY A 119 -0.08 10.25 2.18
N ARG A 120 1.21 9.96 2.28
CA ARG A 120 2.22 10.84 2.87
C ARG A 120 2.28 12.21 2.18
N THR A 121 2.24 12.23 0.86
CA THR A 121 2.51 13.42 0.04
C THR A 121 1.25 14.18 -0.32
N THR A 122 0.29 13.54 -0.98
CA THR A 122 -0.91 14.22 -1.46
C THR A 122 -2.10 14.12 -0.51
N ARG A 123 -1.89 13.54 0.69
CA ARG A 123 -2.93 13.40 1.72
C ARG A 123 -4.18 12.70 1.16
N MET A 124 -5.37 13.20 1.48
CA MET A 124 -6.63 12.66 1.00
C MET A 124 -6.88 13.05 -0.46
N THR A 125 -7.01 12.05 -1.32
CA THR A 125 -7.40 12.26 -2.73
C THR A 125 -8.51 11.30 -3.11
N THR A 126 -9.30 11.68 -4.12
CA THR A 126 -10.38 10.89 -4.69
C THR A 126 -10.16 10.66 -6.18
N GLY A 127 -10.74 9.58 -6.70
CA GLY A 127 -10.62 9.23 -8.10
C GLY A 127 -11.53 8.08 -8.50
N ARG A 128 -11.33 7.59 -9.72
CA ARG A 128 -12.08 6.46 -10.28
C ARG A 128 -11.14 5.45 -10.90
N ILE A 129 -11.54 4.19 -10.85
CA ILE A 129 -10.87 3.11 -11.58
C ILE A 129 -11.19 3.26 -13.07
N THR A 130 -10.15 3.47 -13.88
CA THR A 130 -10.25 3.69 -15.33
C THR A 130 -9.74 2.50 -16.16
N SER A 131 -9.03 1.56 -15.52
CA SER A 131 -8.60 0.32 -16.16
C SER A 131 -8.50 -0.79 -15.12
N ILE A 132 -8.83 -2.00 -15.52
CA ILE A 132 -8.65 -3.24 -14.74
C ILE A 132 -7.87 -4.24 -15.57
N ASN A 133 -7.23 -5.21 -14.91
CA ASN A 133 -6.40 -6.22 -15.58
C ASN A 133 -5.32 -5.60 -16.49
N ALA A 134 -4.78 -4.46 -16.05
CA ALA A 134 -3.77 -3.72 -16.79
C ALA A 134 -2.37 -4.37 -16.65
N THR A 135 -1.56 -4.24 -17.70
CA THR A 135 -0.12 -4.47 -17.63
C THR A 135 0.57 -3.12 -17.57
N VAL A 136 1.43 -2.92 -16.57
CA VAL A 136 2.17 -1.67 -16.38
C VAL A 136 3.66 -1.93 -16.28
N MET A 137 4.47 -1.00 -16.80
CA MET A 137 5.91 -0.99 -16.64
C MET A 137 6.28 0.03 -15.58
N VAL A 138 7.13 -0.36 -14.65
CA VAL A 138 7.58 0.50 -13.55
C VAL A 138 9.10 0.48 -13.48
N ASP A 139 9.68 1.67 -13.41
CA ASP A 139 11.12 1.83 -13.31
C ASP A 139 11.57 1.81 -11.84
N TYR A 140 12.50 0.93 -11.55
CA TYR A 140 13.21 0.81 -10.29
C TYR A 140 14.68 1.18 -10.49
N PRO A 141 15.46 1.48 -9.44
CA PRO A 141 16.90 1.76 -9.59
C PRO A 141 17.68 0.66 -10.32
N ALA A 142 17.23 -0.59 -10.21
CA ALA A 142 17.87 -1.76 -10.85
C ALA A 142 17.38 -2.05 -12.27
N GLY A 143 16.38 -1.30 -12.79
CA GLY A 143 15.82 -1.48 -14.12
C GLY A 143 14.30 -1.49 -14.14
N THR A 144 13.71 -1.78 -15.28
CA THR A 144 12.25 -1.79 -15.47
C THR A 144 11.66 -3.16 -15.14
N ALA A 145 10.55 -3.17 -14.38
CA ALA A 145 9.78 -4.35 -14.07
C ALA A 145 8.36 -4.26 -14.66
N GLN A 146 7.89 -5.38 -15.25
CA GLN A 146 6.51 -5.52 -15.70
C GLN A 146 5.63 -6.05 -14.57
N PHE A 147 4.47 -5.42 -14.40
CA PHE A 147 3.39 -5.90 -13.51
C PHE A 147 2.15 -6.18 -14.33
N VAL A 148 1.52 -7.31 -14.08
CA VAL A 148 0.27 -7.74 -14.74
C VAL A 148 -0.88 -7.79 -13.75
N GLN A 149 -2.13 -7.82 -14.25
CA GLN A 149 -3.34 -7.88 -13.44
C GLN A 149 -3.54 -6.66 -12.50
N GLN A 150 -2.96 -5.53 -12.85
CA GLN A 150 -3.10 -4.31 -12.07
C GLN A 150 -4.40 -3.57 -12.41
N PHE A 151 -4.77 -2.60 -11.57
CA PHE A 151 -5.77 -1.63 -11.96
C PHE A 151 -5.20 -0.21 -11.91
N VAL A 152 -5.83 0.67 -12.68
CA VAL A 152 -5.39 2.07 -12.81
C VAL A 152 -6.49 2.98 -12.31
N VAL A 153 -6.08 3.99 -11.55
CA VAL A 153 -6.95 5.04 -11.02
C VAL A 153 -6.57 6.37 -11.66
N SER A 154 -7.56 7.14 -12.07
CA SER A 154 -7.41 8.55 -12.44
C SER A 154 -8.03 9.42 -11.35
N GLY A 155 -7.36 10.50 -11.00
CA GLY A 155 -7.86 11.45 -9.99
C GLY A 155 -9.05 12.25 -10.50
N ASP A 156 -9.90 12.69 -9.57
CA ASP A 156 -11.06 13.54 -9.86
C ASP A 156 -10.61 14.99 -10.13
N TYR A 157 -11.42 15.72 -10.89
CA TYR A 157 -11.24 17.16 -11.16
C TYR A 157 -9.89 17.52 -11.78
N SER A 158 -9.32 16.65 -12.61
CA SER A 158 -8.00 16.84 -13.24
C SER A 158 -6.84 17.00 -12.24
N GLN A 159 -7.05 16.58 -10.99
CA GLN A 159 -5.98 16.51 -10.00
C GLN A 159 -5.37 15.12 -9.99
N PRO A 160 -4.04 14.98 -9.84
CA PRO A 160 -3.42 13.67 -9.68
C PRO A 160 -3.97 12.93 -8.46
N PHE A 161 -4.25 11.62 -8.63
CA PHE A 161 -4.67 10.78 -7.51
C PHE A 161 -3.53 10.51 -6.53
N SER A 162 -2.28 10.51 -7.02
CA SER A 162 -1.10 10.25 -6.19
C SER A 162 0.11 11.05 -6.65
N GLY A 163 1.08 11.17 -5.77
CA GLY A 163 2.41 11.74 -6.01
C GLY A 163 3.50 10.87 -5.41
N ALA A 164 4.76 11.20 -5.71
CA ALA A 164 5.92 10.52 -5.14
C ALA A 164 5.85 10.51 -3.60
N GLY A 165 6.01 9.35 -2.98
CA GLY A 165 5.86 9.15 -1.54
C GLY A 165 4.47 8.65 -1.09
N ASP A 166 3.47 8.61 -1.98
CA ASP A 166 2.18 7.98 -1.70
C ASP A 166 2.17 6.45 -1.90
N SER A 167 3.26 5.89 -2.44
CA SER A 167 3.47 4.44 -2.54
C SER A 167 3.22 3.77 -1.20
N GLY A 168 2.42 2.71 -1.20
CA GLY A 168 1.98 2.00 0.00
C GLY A 168 0.62 2.46 0.53
N SER A 169 0.03 3.54 0.02
CA SER A 169 -1.31 3.97 0.41
C SER A 169 -2.36 2.88 0.16
N LEU A 170 -3.22 2.64 1.14
CA LEU A 170 -4.40 1.81 0.94
C LEU A 170 -5.45 2.58 0.13
N VAL A 171 -5.86 2.00 -0.98
CA VAL A 171 -6.96 2.49 -1.80
C VAL A 171 -8.24 1.83 -1.33
N VAL A 172 -9.23 2.63 -0.93
CA VAL A 172 -10.52 2.17 -0.43
C VAL A 172 -11.68 2.72 -1.28
N VAL A 173 -12.82 2.07 -1.22
CA VAL A 173 -14.06 2.55 -1.85
C VAL A 173 -14.45 3.90 -1.25
N ASN A 174 -14.92 4.81 -2.10
CA ASN A 174 -15.39 6.14 -1.74
C ASN A 174 -16.91 6.23 -1.81
N GLY A 175 -17.57 5.97 -0.69
CA GLY A 175 -19.02 6.08 -0.54
C GLY A 175 -19.83 4.83 -0.88
N GLY A 176 -21.12 4.89 -0.62
CA GLY A 176 -22.05 3.78 -0.86
C GLY A 176 -21.99 2.68 0.20
N ALA A 177 -22.59 1.52 -0.10
CA ALA A 177 -22.65 0.37 0.80
C ALA A 177 -21.28 -0.28 1.08
N ASP A 178 -20.33 -0.07 0.18
CA ASP A 178 -18.97 -0.60 0.27
C ASP A 178 -17.95 0.43 0.78
N ASP A 179 -18.43 1.55 1.32
CA ASP A 179 -17.54 2.62 1.79
C ASP A 179 -16.44 2.11 2.71
N ARG A 180 -15.21 2.58 2.50
CA ARG A 180 -13.99 2.20 3.25
C ARG A 180 -13.53 0.74 3.11
N LYS A 181 -14.19 -0.11 2.32
CA LYS A 181 -13.66 -1.43 1.98
C LYS A 181 -12.40 -1.28 1.12
N ALA A 182 -11.38 -2.05 1.42
CA ALA A 182 -10.11 -2.00 0.70
C ALA A 182 -10.24 -2.60 -0.71
N VAL A 183 -9.64 -1.92 -1.69
CA VAL A 183 -9.60 -2.34 -3.10
C VAL A 183 -8.18 -2.70 -3.51
N GLY A 184 -7.16 -1.92 -3.08
CA GLY A 184 -5.79 -2.15 -3.49
C GLY A 184 -4.73 -1.39 -2.71
N LEU A 185 -3.49 -1.64 -3.08
CA LEU A 185 -2.28 -1.00 -2.56
C LEU A 185 -1.60 -0.21 -3.69
N LEU A 186 -1.52 1.09 -3.55
CA LEU A 186 -0.88 2.00 -4.51
C LEU A 186 0.62 1.73 -4.55
N PHE A 187 1.23 1.63 -5.75
CA PHE A 187 2.66 1.37 -5.85
C PHE A 187 3.40 2.19 -6.90
N ALA A 188 2.70 2.73 -7.91
CA ALA A 188 3.34 3.53 -8.95
C ALA A 188 2.37 4.57 -9.53
N GLY A 189 2.90 5.59 -10.19
CA GLY A 189 2.08 6.59 -10.86
C GLY A 189 2.88 7.45 -11.83
N SER A 190 2.21 7.97 -12.85
CA SER A 190 2.75 8.91 -13.82
C SER A 190 1.65 9.84 -14.33
N GLY A 191 1.88 11.15 -14.27
CA GLY A 191 0.86 12.13 -14.64
C GLY A 191 -0.41 11.97 -13.79
N ASN A 192 -1.56 11.79 -14.45
CA ASN A 192 -2.85 11.59 -13.79
C ASN A 192 -3.20 10.12 -13.54
N LEU A 193 -2.33 9.18 -13.92
CA LEU A 193 -2.58 7.75 -13.79
C LEU A 193 -1.81 7.17 -12.60
N THR A 194 -2.50 6.38 -11.81
CA THR A 194 -1.95 5.69 -10.64
C THR A 194 -2.18 4.21 -10.76
N ALA A 195 -1.10 3.43 -10.72
CA ALA A 195 -1.15 1.97 -10.73
C ALA A 195 -1.30 1.43 -9.31
N VAL A 196 -2.19 0.45 -9.17
CA VAL A 196 -2.57 -0.11 -7.87
C VAL A 196 -2.60 -1.63 -7.96
N ASN A 197 -1.96 -2.29 -7.00
CA ASN A 197 -2.04 -3.75 -6.84
C ASN A 197 -3.41 -4.11 -6.23
N PRO A 198 -4.17 -5.07 -6.77
CA PRO A 198 -5.39 -5.58 -6.11
C PRO A 198 -5.08 -6.12 -4.71
N ILE A 199 -5.95 -5.83 -3.74
CA ILE A 199 -5.69 -6.16 -2.33
C ILE A 199 -5.79 -7.66 -2.04
N GLY A 200 -6.68 -8.38 -2.69
CA GLY A 200 -6.93 -9.80 -2.42
C GLY A 200 -5.67 -10.68 -2.55
N PRO A 201 -4.94 -10.63 -3.67
CA PRO A 201 -3.67 -11.36 -3.82
C PRO A 201 -2.63 -11.03 -2.75
N ILE A 202 -2.55 -9.76 -2.30
CA ILE A 202 -1.61 -9.33 -1.25
C ILE A 202 -1.96 -9.99 0.08
N LEU A 203 -3.23 -9.94 0.49
CA LEU A 203 -3.69 -10.55 1.73
C LEU A 203 -3.48 -12.07 1.73
N ALA A 204 -3.75 -12.73 0.60
CA ALA A 204 -3.52 -14.15 0.43
C ALA A 204 -2.03 -14.52 0.50
N ARG A 205 -1.14 -13.74 -0.15
CA ARG A 205 0.32 -13.97 -0.16
C ARG A 205 0.92 -13.96 1.24
N PHE A 206 0.48 -13.05 2.09
CA PHE A 206 0.99 -12.92 3.45
C PHE A 206 0.13 -13.63 4.51
N ASN A 207 -0.98 -14.26 4.09
CA ASN A 207 -1.95 -14.90 4.99
C ASN A 207 -2.41 -13.96 6.12
N VAL A 208 -2.82 -12.75 5.75
CA VAL A 208 -3.24 -11.69 6.69
C VAL A 208 -4.62 -11.15 6.34
N GLN A 209 -5.24 -10.48 7.31
CA GLN A 209 -6.52 -9.79 7.19
C GLN A 209 -6.35 -8.31 7.54
N ILE A 210 -7.23 -7.45 6.99
CA ILE A 210 -7.23 -6.02 7.30
C ILE A 210 -7.69 -5.81 8.75
N ALA A 211 -6.90 -5.06 9.52
CA ALA A 211 -7.33 -4.55 10.81
C ALA A 211 -8.15 -3.27 10.58
N GLY A 212 -9.45 -3.37 10.83
CA GLY A 212 -10.38 -2.27 10.60
C GLY A 212 -11.68 -2.49 11.39
N ASP A 213 -12.67 -1.62 11.12
CA ASP A 213 -14.02 -1.70 11.73
C ASP A 213 -14.82 -2.89 11.17
#